data_a38d243463668eb5ac547b49c39cd422
#
_entry.id   a38d243463668eb5ac547b49c39cd422
#
_cell.length_a   1.000
_cell.length_b   1.000
_cell.length_c   1.000
_cell.angle_alpha   90.00
_cell.angle_beta   90.00
_cell.angle_gamma   90.00
#
_symmetry.space_group_name_H-M   'P 1'
#
loop_
_entity.id
_entity.type
_entity.pdbx_description
1 polymer ?
#
loop_
_entity_poly.entity_id
_entity_poly.type
_entity_poly.pdbx_seq_one_letter_code
_entity_poly.pdbx_strand_id
1 'polypeptide(L)'
;MVFPYVVMCTKRQSRERQRPCVKQRAFTLIELLVVIAVIGILAGLVFSGVGGAEQSSALRLAQATLANALSATRNRALARGVSVALAVHDDPGNPARYRRTIAIVEDIATAPQVVAVFELPKHAYVLPHRARFAEPMREPGNWVGGNSGNALGSTRFLNPGGVISVAIASPTAELWEYALVTVSGTMSGGGALIVGLAERVDDGPFPIRFQSPEQVRGLMVSNYGLARMIDDRAGF
;
A
#
# COMPACT_ATOMS: atom_id res chain seq x y z
N MET A 1 43.72 -22.46 -27.97
CA MET A 1 43.61 -21.88 -29.31
C MET A 1 44.07 -20.43 -29.24
N VAL A 2 45.28 -20.18 -29.77
CA VAL A 2 45.93 -18.87 -29.70
C VAL A 2 45.65 -18.13 -31.00
N PHE A 3 44.95 -17.00 -30.96
CA PHE A 3 44.74 -16.19 -32.18
C PHE A 3 45.89 -15.20 -32.35
N PRO A 4 46.36 -14.99 -33.59
CA PRO A 4 47.50 -14.16 -33.88
C PRO A 4 47.17 -12.67 -33.83
N TYR A 5 48.15 -11.92 -33.40
CA TYR A 5 48.12 -10.45 -33.33
C TYR A 5 48.12 -9.82 -34.74
N VAL A 6 47.20 -8.88 -34.99
CA VAL A 6 47.26 -7.98 -36.12
C VAL A 6 47.91 -6.67 -35.69
N VAL A 7 49.14 -6.46 -36.16
CA VAL A 7 49.84 -5.15 -36.00
C VAL A 7 49.57 -4.31 -37.22
N MET A 8 48.71 -3.29 -37.13
CA MET A 8 48.62 -2.24 -38.16
C MET A 8 49.59 -1.12 -37.80
N CYS A 9 50.73 -1.09 -38.50
CA CYS A 9 51.66 0.00 -38.45
C CYS A 9 51.57 0.85 -39.75
N THR A 10 50.88 1.98 -39.71
CA THR A 10 50.88 2.93 -40.85
C THR A 10 52.10 3.85 -40.73
N LYS A 11 53.02 3.71 -41.69
CA LYS A 11 54.23 4.50 -41.84
C LYS A 11 53.90 5.83 -42.53
N ARG A 12 53.80 6.89 -41.76
CA ARG A 12 53.78 8.27 -42.29
C ARG A 12 55.12 8.93 -41.95
N GLN A 13 55.87 9.21 -43.00
CA GLN A 13 57.11 9.99 -42.92
C GLN A 13 56.79 11.48 -42.68
N SER A 14 57.06 11.95 -41.47
CA SER A 14 57.46 13.31 -41.16
C SER A 14 57.95 13.38 -39.74
N ARG A 15 59.02 14.12 -39.51
CA ARG A 15 59.76 14.29 -38.25
C ARG A 15 58.80 14.59 -37.08
N GLU A 16 58.42 13.56 -36.31
CA GLU A 16 57.74 13.77 -35.05
C GLU A 16 58.14 12.68 -34.05
N ARG A 17 58.36 13.12 -32.82
CA ARG A 17 58.86 12.35 -31.67
C ARG A 17 58.19 10.97 -31.58
N GLN A 18 59.00 9.95 -31.44
CA GLN A 18 58.59 8.59 -31.11
C GLN A 18 57.74 8.59 -29.82
N ARG A 19 56.44 8.56 -29.95
CA ARG A 19 55.58 8.25 -28.82
C ARG A 19 55.70 6.74 -28.53
N PRO A 20 55.86 6.32 -27.28
CA PRO A 20 55.95 4.90 -26.95
C PRO A 20 54.62 4.22 -27.34
N CYS A 21 54.72 3.14 -28.12
CA CYS A 21 53.59 2.25 -28.40
C CYS A 21 53.07 1.67 -27.10
N VAL A 22 51.94 2.18 -26.59
CA VAL A 22 51.26 1.58 -25.48
C VAL A 22 50.67 0.24 -25.95
N LYS A 23 51.21 -0.87 -25.44
CA LYS A 23 50.67 -2.19 -25.72
C LYS A 23 49.26 -2.23 -25.18
N GLN A 24 48.25 -2.11 -26.01
CA GLN A 24 46.87 -2.39 -25.65
C GLN A 24 46.74 -3.87 -25.41
N ARG A 25 46.49 -4.24 -24.18
CA ARG A 25 46.13 -5.62 -23.81
C ARG A 25 44.70 -5.82 -24.28
N ALA A 26 44.48 -6.73 -25.20
CA ALA A 26 43.15 -7.18 -25.58
C ALA A 26 42.58 -8.08 -24.47
N PHE A 27 41.33 -7.85 -24.12
CA PHE A 27 40.61 -8.67 -23.14
C PHE A 27 40.50 -10.13 -23.66
N THR A 28 40.72 -11.08 -22.80
CA THR A 28 40.50 -12.50 -23.12
C THR A 28 39.01 -12.82 -23.05
N LEU A 29 38.59 -13.78 -23.87
CA LEU A 29 37.21 -14.25 -23.88
C LEU A 29 36.75 -14.77 -22.51
N ILE A 30 37.67 -15.40 -21.77
CA ILE A 30 37.41 -15.90 -20.43
C ILE A 30 37.23 -14.78 -19.41
N GLU A 31 37.95 -13.66 -19.55
CA GLU A 31 37.85 -12.51 -18.66
C GLU A 31 36.47 -11.83 -18.83
N LEU A 32 35.98 -11.71 -20.07
CA LEU A 32 34.63 -11.24 -20.33
C LEU A 32 33.57 -12.18 -19.75
N LEU A 33 33.75 -13.51 -19.90
CA LEU A 33 32.83 -14.50 -19.37
C LEU A 33 32.74 -14.45 -17.86
N VAL A 34 33.86 -14.29 -17.15
CA VAL A 34 33.88 -14.13 -15.70
C VAL A 34 33.17 -12.87 -15.27
N VAL A 35 33.37 -11.76 -15.97
CA VAL A 35 32.70 -10.49 -15.65
C VAL A 35 31.17 -10.62 -15.78
N ILE A 36 30.66 -11.19 -16.88
CA ILE A 36 29.22 -11.37 -17.04
C ILE A 36 28.64 -12.36 -16.01
N ALA A 37 29.40 -13.39 -15.62
CA ALA A 37 28.98 -14.33 -14.58
C ALA A 37 28.85 -13.63 -13.22
N VAL A 38 29.83 -12.81 -12.86
CA VAL A 38 29.78 -12.03 -11.61
C VAL A 38 28.64 -11.02 -11.61
N ILE A 39 28.44 -10.30 -12.73
CA ILE A 39 27.31 -9.37 -12.88
C ILE A 39 25.97 -10.12 -12.75
N GLY A 40 25.85 -11.32 -13.35
CA GLY A 40 24.66 -12.14 -13.25
C GLY A 40 24.34 -12.58 -11.82
N ILE A 41 25.35 -12.97 -11.04
CA ILE A 41 25.19 -13.33 -9.62
C ILE A 41 24.75 -12.09 -8.79
N LEU A 42 25.43 -10.96 -8.98
CA LEU A 42 25.11 -9.73 -8.27
C LEU A 42 23.70 -9.22 -8.60
N ALA A 43 23.32 -9.26 -9.87
CA ALA A 43 21.96 -8.91 -10.30
C ALA A 43 20.92 -9.80 -9.64
N GLY A 44 21.15 -11.13 -9.59
CA GLY A 44 20.25 -12.09 -8.94
C GLY A 44 20.01 -11.76 -7.45
N LEU A 45 21.05 -11.37 -6.72
CA LEU A 45 20.94 -10.98 -5.30
C LEU A 45 20.14 -9.69 -5.10
N VAL A 46 20.27 -8.71 -5.99
CA VAL A 46 19.52 -7.45 -5.92
C VAL A 46 18.02 -7.69 -6.19
N PHE A 47 17.68 -8.50 -7.18
CA PHE A 47 16.28 -8.77 -7.51
C PHE A 47 15.52 -9.51 -6.41
N SER A 48 16.17 -10.39 -5.63
CA SER A 48 15.52 -11.12 -4.53
C SER A 48 15.19 -10.23 -3.31
N GLY A 49 15.86 -9.08 -3.14
CA GLY A 49 15.66 -8.19 -1.98
C GLY A 49 14.58 -7.11 -2.15
N VAL A 50 14.15 -6.82 -3.38
CA VAL A 50 13.32 -5.63 -3.66
C VAL A 50 11.84 -5.82 -3.26
N GLY A 51 11.28 -7.03 -3.40
CA GLY A 51 9.84 -7.27 -3.18
C GLY A 51 9.36 -6.98 -1.75
N GLY A 52 10.13 -7.31 -0.72
CA GLY A 52 9.75 -7.10 0.68
C GLY A 52 9.82 -5.62 1.12
N ALA A 53 10.73 -4.86 0.55
CA ALA A 53 10.86 -3.44 0.85
C ALA A 53 9.68 -2.62 0.29
N GLU A 54 9.19 -2.96 -0.89
CA GLU A 54 8.03 -2.32 -1.52
C GLU A 54 6.76 -2.53 -0.69
N GLN A 55 6.51 -3.75 -0.24
CA GLN A 55 5.34 -4.08 0.58
C GLN A 55 5.35 -3.35 1.94
N SER A 56 6.50 -3.31 2.61
CA SER A 56 6.65 -2.58 3.87
C SER A 56 6.45 -1.08 3.70
N SER A 57 6.95 -0.50 2.62
CA SER A 57 6.76 0.92 2.32
C SER A 57 5.30 1.24 1.96
N ALA A 58 4.61 0.34 1.25
CA ALA A 58 3.20 0.48 0.93
C ALA A 58 2.32 0.53 2.19
N LEU A 59 2.58 -0.35 3.19
CA LEU A 59 1.85 -0.32 4.46
C LEU A 59 2.09 0.97 5.25
N ARG A 60 3.34 1.45 5.32
CA ARG A 60 3.66 2.73 6.00
C ARG A 60 2.95 3.90 5.34
N LEU A 61 2.97 3.95 4.01
CA LEU A 61 2.29 5.00 3.26
C LEU A 61 0.76 4.92 3.45
N ALA A 62 0.19 3.73 3.44
CA ALA A 62 -1.23 3.52 3.69
C ALA A 62 -1.63 3.99 5.10
N GLN A 63 -0.85 3.64 6.12
CA GLN A 63 -1.05 4.08 7.49
C GLN A 63 -1.00 5.61 7.62
N ALA A 64 0.00 6.25 7.00
CA ALA A 64 0.13 7.70 6.99
C ALA A 64 -1.05 8.37 6.26
N THR A 65 -1.49 7.79 5.14
CA THR A 65 -2.67 8.28 4.40
C THR A 65 -3.93 8.22 5.25
N LEU A 66 -4.16 7.12 5.97
CA LEU A 66 -5.29 6.99 6.89
C LEU A 66 -5.22 8.00 8.04
N ALA A 67 -4.04 8.19 8.65
CA ALA A 67 -3.85 9.15 9.73
C ALA A 67 -4.14 10.58 9.27
N ASN A 68 -3.66 10.93 8.09
CA ASN A 68 -3.91 12.23 7.47
C ASN A 68 -5.39 12.42 7.12
N ALA A 69 -6.03 11.41 6.53
CA ALA A 69 -7.45 11.44 6.19
C ALA A 69 -8.33 11.61 7.44
N LEU A 70 -8.05 10.87 8.52
CA LEU A 70 -8.77 10.99 9.78
C LEU A 70 -8.59 12.39 10.42
N SER A 71 -7.35 12.87 10.45
CA SER A 71 -7.04 14.20 10.97
C SER A 71 -7.73 15.31 10.15
N ALA A 72 -7.74 15.18 8.82
CA ALA A 72 -8.44 16.11 7.94
C ALA A 72 -9.96 16.05 8.15
N THR A 73 -10.54 14.86 8.32
CA THR A 73 -11.96 14.66 8.61
C THR A 73 -12.33 15.39 9.91
N ARG A 74 -11.55 15.19 10.97
CA ARG A 74 -11.76 15.84 12.27
C ARG A 74 -11.64 17.36 12.19
N ASN A 75 -10.57 17.85 11.58
CA ASN A 75 -10.34 19.29 11.41
C ASN A 75 -11.46 19.92 10.57
N ARG A 76 -11.96 19.23 9.58
CA ARG A 76 -13.08 19.69 8.75
C ARG A 76 -14.37 19.79 9.56
N ALA A 77 -14.69 18.78 10.38
CA ALA A 77 -15.86 18.81 11.26
C ALA A 77 -15.84 19.99 12.22
N LEU A 78 -14.69 20.21 12.86
CA LEU A 78 -14.50 21.35 13.79
C LEU A 78 -14.57 22.71 13.08
N ALA A 79 -13.96 22.83 11.90
CA ALA A 79 -13.90 24.11 11.18
C ALA A 79 -15.25 24.51 10.56
N ARG A 80 -16.02 23.51 10.11
CA ARG A 80 -17.30 23.76 9.43
C ARG A 80 -18.51 23.69 10.37
N GLY A 81 -18.36 23.10 11.55
CA GLY A 81 -19.46 22.90 12.49
C GLY A 81 -20.52 21.91 11.94
N VAL A 82 -20.12 20.98 11.08
CA VAL A 82 -20.96 19.92 10.52
C VAL A 82 -20.37 18.55 10.79
N SER A 83 -21.19 17.52 10.78
CA SER A 83 -20.68 16.16 10.87
C SER A 83 -20.02 15.74 9.56
N VAL A 84 -18.85 15.14 9.67
CA VAL A 84 -18.03 14.71 8.52
C VAL A 84 -17.71 13.23 8.65
N ALA A 85 -17.89 12.50 7.58
CA ALA A 85 -17.62 11.07 7.53
C ALA A 85 -16.26 10.78 6.89
N LEU A 86 -15.51 9.86 7.50
CA LEU A 86 -14.44 9.14 6.85
C LEU A 86 -15.03 7.86 6.27
N ALA A 87 -15.11 7.76 4.95
CA ALA A 87 -15.74 6.64 4.25
C ALA A 87 -14.67 5.80 3.54
N VAL A 88 -14.83 4.48 3.61
CA VAL A 88 -14.01 3.49 2.91
C VAL A 88 -14.88 2.76 1.90
N HIS A 89 -14.42 2.67 0.67
CA HIS A 89 -15.14 1.99 -0.40
C HIS A 89 -15.34 0.51 -0.08
N ASP A 90 -16.57 0.01 -0.17
CA ASP A 90 -16.96 -1.34 0.25
C ASP A 90 -17.81 -2.07 -0.79
N ASP A 91 -17.74 -1.66 -2.04
CA ASP A 91 -18.44 -2.31 -3.14
C ASP A 91 -17.53 -3.30 -3.87
N PRO A 92 -17.73 -4.62 -3.70
CA PRO A 92 -16.93 -5.63 -4.39
C PRO A 92 -17.14 -5.63 -5.91
N GLY A 93 -18.21 -5.03 -6.40
CA GLY A 93 -18.48 -4.84 -7.84
C GLY A 93 -17.46 -3.92 -8.52
N ASN A 94 -16.72 -3.12 -7.76
CA ASN A 94 -15.63 -2.30 -8.26
C ASN A 94 -14.29 -2.67 -7.61
N PRO A 95 -13.62 -3.75 -8.07
CA PRO A 95 -12.40 -4.28 -7.44
C PRO A 95 -11.22 -3.29 -7.39
N ALA A 96 -11.18 -2.33 -8.30
CA ALA A 96 -10.10 -1.36 -8.35
C ALA A 96 -10.12 -0.41 -7.14
N ARG A 97 -11.31 -0.11 -6.64
CA ARG A 97 -11.56 0.82 -5.53
C ARG A 97 -11.81 0.11 -4.20
N TYR A 98 -12.25 -1.15 -4.26
CA TYR A 98 -12.66 -1.93 -3.09
C TYR A 98 -11.59 -1.91 -2.00
N ARG A 99 -11.96 -1.43 -0.80
CA ARG A 99 -11.13 -1.31 0.41
C ARG A 99 -9.82 -0.50 0.24
N ARG A 100 -9.65 0.19 -0.89
CA ARG A 100 -8.47 1.02 -1.19
C ARG A 100 -8.79 2.51 -1.34
N THR A 101 -10.02 2.83 -1.72
CA THR A 101 -10.45 4.22 -1.88
C THR A 101 -11.08 4.70 -0.58
N ILE A 102 -10.64 5.86 -0.13
CA ILE A 102 -11.09 6.52 1.10
C ILE A 102 -11.62 7.90 0.71
N ALA A 103 -12.74 8.30 1.26
CA ALA A 103 -13.33 9.61 0.99
C ALA A 103 -13.62 10.36 2.30
N ILE A 104 -13.50 11.67 2.25
CA ILE A 104 -14.02 12.59 3.28
C ILE A 104 -15.30 13.18 2.73
N VAL A 105 -16.41 13.00 3.45
CA VAL A 105 -17.74 13.38 3.01
C VAL A 105 -18.45 14.17 4.09
N GLU A 106 -18.89 15.38 3.77
CA GLU A 106 -19.82 16.16 4.61
C GLU A 106 -21.26 15.67 4.36
N ASP A 107 -22.09 15.72 5.39
CA ASP A 107 -23.52 15.41 5.34
C ASP A 107 -23.87 14.08 4.65
N ILE A 108 -23.10 13.04 4.95
CA ILE A 108 -23.19 11.74 4.26
C ILE A 108 -24.60 11.14 4.25
N ALA A 109 -25.43 11.45 5.24
CA ALA A 109 -26.77 10.87 5.38
C ALA A 109 -27.85 11.62 4.60
N THR A 110 -27.68 12.93 4.35
CA THR A 110 -28.73 13.78 3.78
C THR A 110 -28.40 14.29 2.38
N ALA A 111 -27.25 14.95 2.26
CA ALA A 111 -26.78 15.54 1.01
C ALA A 111 -25.26 15.39 0.89
N PRO A 112 -24.76 14.18 0.56
CA PRO A 112 -23.34 13.87 0.59
C PRO A 112 -22.51 14.81 -0.27
N GLN A 113 -21.58 15.55 0.35
CA GLN A 113 -20.65 16.42 -0.34
C GLN A 113 -19.23 15.88 -0.17
N VAL A 114 -18.62 15.46 -1.26
CA VAL A 114 -17.27 14.92 -1.27
C VAL A 114 -16.27 16.06 -1.12
N VAL A 115 -15.47 16.00 -0.07
CA VAL A 115 -14.42 16.99 0.22
C VAL A 115 -13.08 16.57 -0.36
N ALA A 116 -12.73 15.29 -0.20
CA ALA A 116 -11.48 14.72 -0.68
C ALA A 116 -11.63 13.22 -0.90
N VAL A 117 -10.82 12.70 -1.84
CA VAL A 117 -10.70 11.27 -2.09
C VAL A 117 -9.23 10.90 -2.08
N PHE A 118 -8.89 9.80 -1.43
CA PHE A 118 -7.55 9.25 -1.33
C PHE A 118 -7.54 7.81 -1.82
N GLU A 119 -6.47 7.42 -2.48
CA GLU A 119 -6.24 6.03 -2.82
C GLU A 119 -5.05 5.49 -2.02
N LEU A 120 -5.21 4.30 -1.45
CA LEU A 120 -4.11 3.59 -0.82
C LEU A 120 -3.15 3.04 -1.87
N PRO A 121 -1.87 2.85 -1.52
CA PRO A 121 -0.89 2.21 -2.39
C PRO A 121 -1.37 0.84 -2.87
N LYS A 122 -0.80 0.37 -3.97
CA LYS A 122 -1.02 -1.00 -4.44
C LYS A 122 -0.72 -2.00 -3.31
N HIS A 123 -1.49 -3.07 -3.27
CA HIS A 123 -1.39 -4.14 -2.27
C HIS A 123 -1.76 -3.78 -0.84
N ALA A 124 -2.02 -2.51 -0.50
CA ALA A 124 -2.50 -2.10 0.81
C ALA A 124 -4.02 -1.87 0.80
N TYR A 125 -4.72 -2.54 1.70
CA TYR A 125 -6.19 -2.50 1.79
C TYR A 125 -6.63 -2.31 3.23
N VAL A 126 -7.70 -1.55 3.44
CA VAL A 126 -8.34 -1.44 4.76
C VAL A 126 -9.05 -2.75 5.07
N LEU A 127 -8.80 -3.32 6.25
CA LEU A 127 -9.52 -4.50 6.70
C LEU A 127 -11.01 -4.17 6.89
N PRO A 128 -11.91 -5.06 6.45
CA PRO A 128 -13.33 -4.89 6.67
C PRO A 128 -13.69 -5.05 8.15
N HIS A 129 -14.89 -4.62 8.51
CA HIS A 129 -15.43 -4.88 9.84
C HIS A 129 -15.55 -6.40 10.10
N ARG A 130 -15.35 -6.82 11.36
CA ARG A 130 -15.35 -8.24 11.76
C ARG A 130 -16.57 -9.03 11.27
N ALA A 131 -17.74 -8.43 11.28
CA ALA A 131 -18.97 -9.11 10.81
C ALA A 131 -18.95 -9.41 9.31
N ARG A 132 -18.12 -8.71 8.54
CA ARG A 132 -17.93 -8.89 7.09
C ARG A 132 -16.66 -9.66 6.72
N PHE A 133 -15.89 -10.07 7.75
CA PHE A 133 -14.69 -10.88 7.60
C PHE A 133 -15.07 -12.37 7.54
N ALA A 134 -16.02 -12.69 6.67
CA ALA A 134 -16.51 -14.04 6.44
C ALA A 134 -15.70 -14.73 5.34
N GLU A 135 -15.87 -16.04 5.21
CA GLU A 135 -15.42 -16.78 4.03
C GLU A 135 -15.85 -16.05 2.75
N PRO A 136 -14.99 -15.85 1.75
CA PRO A 136 -13.64 -16.33 1.55
C PRO A 136 -12.53 -15.32 1.94
N MET A 137 -12.85 -14.18 2.55
CA MET A 137 -11.83 -13.24 3.05
C MET A 137 -11.05 -13.80 4.25
N ARG A 138 -11.42 -14.96 4.75
CA ARG A 138 -10.95 -15.57 5.99
C ARG A 138 -9.55 -16.17 5.89
N GLU A 139 -8.84 -15.93 4.83
CA GLU A 139 -7.50 -16.44 4.66
C GLU A 139 -6.43 -15.38 4.92
N PRO A 140 -5.40 -15.77 5.67
CA PRO A 140 -5.23 -17.04 6.38
C PRO A 140 -6.15 -17.12 7.60
N GLY A 141 -6.64 -18.33 7.94
CA GLY A 141 -7.69 -18.61 8.93
C GLY A 141 -7.48 -18.07 10.36
N ASN A 142 -6.32 -17.56 10.66
CA ASN A 142 -5.97 -16.97 11.94
C ASN A 142 -6.24 -15.44 12.06
N TRP A 143 -6.77 -14.81 11.03
CA TRP A 143 -7.15 -13.41 11.08
C TRP A 143 -8.27 -13.15 12.09
N VAL A 144 -9.16 -14.12 12.29
CA VAL A 144 -10.35 -14.02 13.12
C VAL A 144 -10.24 -14.79 14.44
N GLY A 145 -9.24 -15.63 14.61
CA GLY A 145 -9.17 -16.65 15.65
C GLY A 145 -8.27 -16.33 16.85
N GLY A 146 -7.94 -15.10 17.09
CA GLY A 146 -7.17 -14.74 18.28
C GLY A 146 -7.94 -15.01 19.58
N ASN A 147 -7.40 -15.83 20.45
CA ASN A 147 -7.93 -16.21 21.77
C ASN A 147 -8.01 -15.07 22.79
N SER A 148 -7.70 -13.89 22.42
CA SER A 148 -7.78 -12.70 23.24
C SER A 148 -8.62 -11.68 22.52
N GLY A 149 -9.33 -10.86 23.22
CA GLY A 149 -10.18 -9.79 22.69
C GLY A 149 -9.52 -8.83 21.67
N ASN A 150 -8.32 -9.13 21.25
CA ASN A 150 -7.50 -8.51 20.21
C ASN A 150 -7.62 -9.25 18.87
N ALA A 151 -8.79 -9.73 18.53
CA ALA A 151 -9.01 -10.27 17.21
C ALA A 151 -8.67 -9.19 16.17
N LEU A 152 -7.49 -9.32 15.60
CA LEU A 152 -7.16 -8.68 14.35
C LEU A 152 -8.20 -9.12 13.34
N GLY A 153 -9.05 -8.39 13.01
CA GLY A 153 -10.06 -8.77 12.04
C GLY A 153 -11.14 -7.74 11.96
N SER A 154 -10.97 -6.64 12.64
CA SER A 154 -12.01 -5.66 12.54
C SER A 154 -11.51 -4.24 12.70
N THR A 155 -11.79 -3.48 11.73
CA THR A 155 -11.92 -2.05 11.86
C THR A 155 -13.14 -1.78 12.73
N ARG A 156 -12.94 -1.63 14.04
CA ARG A 156 -14.05 -1.58 15.01
C ARG A 156 -14.81 -0.28 15.02
N PHE A 157 -14.23 0.80 14.54
CA PHE A 157 -14.88 2.11 14.63
C PHE A 157 -15.66 2.48 13.38
N LEU A 158 -15.45 1.80 12.26
CA LEU A 158 -16.35 1.94 11.15
C LEU A 158 -17.68 1.32 11.58
N ASN A 159 -18.74 2.11 11.56
CA ASN A 159 -20.04 1.70 12.04
C ASN A 159 -20.49 0.40 11.33
N PRO A 160 -20.64 -0.72 12.02
CA PRO A 160 -20.97 -2.00 11.40
C PRO A 160 -22.33 -2.05 10.71
N GLY A 161 -23.20 -1.08 11.00
CA GLY A 161 -24.47 -0.90 10.30
C GLY A 161 -24.47 0.24 9.31
N GLY A 162 -23.36 0.96 9.22
CA GLY A 162 -23.22 2.17 8.42
C GLY A 162 -22.64 1.91 7.05
N VAL A 163 -23.29 1.07 6.26
CA VAL A 163 -23.03 1.02 4.83
C VAL A 163 -24.05 1.91 4.14
N ILE A 164 -23.56 2.85 3.39
CA ILE A 164 -24.40 3.74 2.58
C ILE A 164 -24.07 3.53 1.12
N SER A 165 -25.12 3.60 0.29
CA SER A 165 -24.98 3.60 -1.16
C SER A 165 -25.02 5.03 -1.66
N VAL A 166 -23.88 5.52 -2.12
CA VAL A 166 -23.75 6.92 -2.57
C VAL A 166 -22.74 7.04 -3.72
N ALA A 167 -22.97 7.98 -4.61
CA ALA A 167 -22.06 8.29 -5.72
C ALA A 167 -20.94 9.20 -5.22
N ILE A 168 -19.79 8.60 -4.87
CA ILE A 168 -18.58 9.32 -4.45
C ILE A 168 -17.49 9.11 -5.49
N ALA A 169 -17.12 10.16 -6.21
CA ALA A 169 -16.12 10.12 -7.29
C ALA A 169 -16.41 9.00 -8.34
N SER A 170 -17.71 8.71 -8.55
CA SER A 170 -18.23 7.77 -9.51
C SER A 170 -19.59 8.27 -9.99
N PRO A 171 -19.98 8.03 -11.24
CA PRO A 171 -21.31 8.39 -11.73
C PRO A 171 -22.42 7.49 -11.16
N THR A 172 -22.08 6.32 -10.65
CA THR A 172 -22.99 5.35 -10.06
C THR A 172 -22.85 5.33 -8.54
N ALA A 173 -23.95 5.07 -7.84
CA ALA A 173 -23.93 4.84 -6.41
C ALA A 173 -23.23 3.51 -6.11
N GLU A 174 -22.23 3.56 -5.22
CA GLU A 174 -21.44 2.44 -4.74
C GLU A 174 -21.60 2.31 -3.22
N LEU A 175 -21.25 1.16 -2.68
CA LEU A 175 -21.31 0.91 -1.23
C LEU A 175 -20.08 1.50 -0.52
N TRP A 176 -20.34 2.19 0.58
CA TRP A 176 -19.30 2.78 1.43
C TRP A 176 -19.55 2.46 2.89
N GLU A 177 -18.55 1.98 3.55
CA GLU A 177 -18.52 1.85 5.01
C GLU A 177 -17.90 3.11 5.60
N TYR A 178 -18.52 3.71 6.65
CA TYR A 178 -18.06 5.00 7.14
C TYR A 178 -18.02 5.11 8.67
N ALA A 179 -17.14 5.98 9.15
CA ALA A 179 -17.09 6.45 10.51
C ALA A 179 -17.44 7.94 10.55
N LEU A 180 -18.35 8.31 11.44
CA LEU A 180 -18.83 9.68 11.58
C LEU A 180 -18.05 10.42 12.64
N VAL A 181 -17.50 11.57 12.27
CA VAL A 181 -16.94 12.56 13.19
C VAL A 181 -17.99 13.66 13.40
N THR A 182 -18.35 13.88 14.63
CA THR A 182 -19.36 14.87 15.01
C THR A 182 -18.82 16.30 14.91
N VAL A 183 -19.69 17.27 15.01
CA VAL A 183 -19.36 18.72 15.03
C VAL A 183 -18.36 19.09 16.13
N SER A 184 -18.29 18.33 17.21
CA SER A 184 -17.32 18.51 18.30
C SER A 184 -16.00 17.79 18.08
N GLY A 185 -15.81 17.16 16.90
CA GLY A 185 -14.60 16.40 16.59
C GLY A 185 -14.49 15.05 17.30
N THR A 186 -15.59 14.57 17.89
CA THR A 186 -15.67 13.26 18.55
C THR A 186 -16.22 12.21 17.59
N MET A 187 -15.96 10.95 17.87
CA MET A 187 -16.48 9.80 17.14
C MET A 187 -17.40 8.97 18.05
N SER A 188 -18.42 8.35 17.50
CA SER A 188 -19.30 7.45 18.22
C SER A 188 -18.64 6.09 18.48
N GLY A 189 -17.69 6.06 19.39
CA GLY A 189 -16.90 4.89 19.73
C GLY A 189 -15.48 4.97 19.16
N GLY A 190 -14.50 4.63 20.01
CA GLY A 190 -13.12 4.41 19.60
C GLY A 190 -12.94 3.02 19.00
N GLY A 191 -11.84 2.80 18.35
CA GLY A 191 -11.53 1.50 17.78
C GLY A 191 -10.27 1.48 16.95
N ALA A 192 -10.11 0.47 16.12
CA ALA A 192 -8.97 0.28 15.27
C ALA A 192 -9.34 0.44 13.79
N LEU A 193 -8.52 1.15 13.03
CA LEU A 193 -8.54 1.18 11.58
C LEU A 193 -7.27 0.52 11.08
N ILE A 194 -7.41 -0.66 10.51
CA ILE A 194 -6.29 -1.55 10.21
C ILE A 194 -6.12 -1.64 8.69
N VAL A 195 -4.88 -1.62 8.23
CA VAL A 195 -4.48 -1.92 6.86
C VAL A 195 -3.61 -3.15 6.82
N GLY A 196 -3.84 -3.99 5.84
CA GLY A 196 -3.06 -5.19 5.58
C GLY A 196 -2.66 -5.29 4.12
N LEU A 197 -1.69 -6.15 3.86
CA LEU A 197 -1.35 -6.52 2.49
C LEU A 197 -2.35 -7.53 1.95
N ALA A 198 -2.86 -7.25 0.76
CA ALA A 198 -3.74 -8.17 0.07
C ALA A 198 -3.42 -8.19 -1.44
N GLU A 199 -3.82 -9.27 -2.06
CA GLU A 199 -3.79 -9.44 -3.50
C GLU A 199 -5.20 -9.36 -4.07
N ARG A 200 -5.28 -8.85 -5.28
CA ARG A 200 -6.52 -8.91 -6.03
C ARG A 200 -6.75 -10.35 -6.51
N VAL A 201 -7.98 -10.82 -6.34
CA VAL A 201 -8.44 -12.14 -6.78
C VAL A 201 -9.64 -11.92 -7.68
N ASP A 202 -9.62 -12.52 -8.86
CA ASP A 202 -10.73 -12.37 -9.82
C ASP A 202 -11.82 -13.43 -9.60
N ASP A 203 -11.55 -14.44 -8.76
CA ASP A 203 -12.46 -15.53 -8.46
C ASP A 203 -13.08 -15.37 -7.06
N GLY A 204 -14.39 -15.27 -7.00
CA GLY A 204 -15.16 -15.28 -5.77
C GLY A 204 -15.94 -13.98 -5.48
N PRO A 205 -16.75 -13.97 -4.41
CA PRO A 205 -17.60 -12.84 -4.05
C PRO A 205 -16.83 -11.62 -3.52
N PHE A 206 -15.56 -11.78 -3.16
CA PHE A 206 -14.70 -10.70 -2.70
C PHE A 206 -13.45 -10.61 -3.56
N PRO A 207 -13.12 -9.43 -4.07
CA PRO A 207 -12.05 -9.25 -5.05
C PRO A 207 -10.64 -9.17 -4.46
N ILE A 208 -10.46 -9.44 -3.18
CA ILE A 208 -9.18 -9.38 -2.48
C ILE A 208 -8.96 -10.56 -1.54
N ARG A 209 -7.69 -10.98 -1.39
CA ARG A 209 -7.23 -11.97 -0.42
C ARG A 209 -6.08 -11.39 0.38
N PHE A 210 -6.21 -11.33 1.71
CA PHE A 210 -5.13 -10.86 2.59
C PHE A 210 -4.01 -11.90 2.69
N GLN A 211 -2.76 -11.43 2.65
CA GLN A 211 -1.58 -12.30 2.56
C GLN A 211 -1.13 -12.83 3.92
N SER A 212 -0.95 -11.95 4.90
CA SER A 212 -0.42 -12.32 6.21
C SER A 212 -1.01 -11.47 7.33
N PRO A 213 -1.48 -12.09 8.42
CA PRO A 213 -1.98 -11.38 9.58
C PRO A 213 -0.89 -10.64 10.38
N GLU A 214 0.38 -10.99 10.17
CA GLU A 214 1.50 -10.32 10.83
C GLU A 214 1.91 -9.03 10.11
N GLN A 215 1.57 -8.92 8.84
CA GLN A 215 1.90 -7.75 8.02
C GLN A 215 0.74 -6.76 8.00
N VAL A 216 0.49 -6.18 9.16
CA VAL A 216 -0.57 -5.18 9.35
C VAL A 216 -0.02 -3.95 10.03
N ARG A 217 -0.64 -2.82 9.74
CA ARG A 217 -0.44 -1.54 10.39
C ARG A 217 -1.78 -0.84 10.55
N GLY A 218 -1.84 0.19 11.34
CA GLY A 218 -3.08 0.94 11.41
C GLY A 218 -3.07 2.03 12.47
N LEU A 219 -4.26 2.40 12.86
CA LEU A 219 -4.53 3.45 13.82
C LEU A 219 -5.41 2.91 14.92
N MET A 220 -5.06 3.21 16.16
CA MET A 220 -6.00 3.14 17.27
C MET A 220 -6.61 4.52 17.46
N VAL A 221 -7.91 4.61 17.35
CA VAL A 221 -8.66 5.88 17.40
C VAL A 221 -9.47 5.94 18.68
N SER A 222 -9.31 7.04 19.42
CA SER A 222 -10.10 7.31 20.62
C SER A 222 -11.46 7.90 20.27
N ASN A 223 -12.38 7.92 21.25
CA ASN A 223 -13.68 8.60 21.12
C ASN A 223 -13.55 10.11 20.84
N TYR A 224 -12.40 10.69 21.12
CA TYR A 224 -12.09 12.10 20.81
C TYR A 224 -11.56 12.30 19.38
N GLY A 225 -11.57 11.25 18.54
CA GLY A 225 -11.06 11.33 17.18
C GLY A 225 -9.54 11.48 17.08
N LEU A 226 -8.81 11.18 18.17
CA LEU A 226 -7.35 11.19 18.19
C LEU A 226 -6.82 9.82 17.79
N ALA A 227 -5.87 9.78 16.86
CA ALA A 227 -5.27 8.57 16.37
C ALA A 227 -3.88 8.33 16.95
N ARG A 228 -3.59 7.09 17.34
CA ARG A 228 -2.27 6.57 17.64
C ARG A 228 -1.89 5.56 16.56
N MET A 229 -0.74 5.71 15.95
CA MET A 229 -0.21 4.75 14.98
C MET A 229 0.19 3.46 15.67
N ILE A 230 -0.14 2.34 15.07
CA ILE A 230 0.22 0.98 15.50
C ILE A 230 0.96 0.31 14.34
N ASP A 231 2.19 -0.11 14.60
CA ASP A 231 3.10 -0.58 13.57
C ASP A 231 3.14 -2.10 13.42
N ASP A 232 2.56 -2.81 14.36
CA ASP A 232 2.53 -4.26 14.39
C ASP A 232 1.20 -4.81 14.92
N ARG A 233 1.03 -6.11 14.78
CA ARG A 233 -0.18 -6.82 15.23
C ARG A 233 -0.41 -6.75 16.73
N ALA A 234 0.65 -6.77 17.53
CA ALA A 234 0.54 -6.82 18.99
C ALA A 234 -0.03 -5.55 19.60
N GLY A 235 -0.08 -4.46 18.82
CA GLY A 235 -0.62 -3.18 19.23
C GLY A 235 -2.15 -3.01 19.10
N PHE A 236 -2.85 -3.98 18.48
CA PHE A 236 -4.30 -3.93 18.24
C PHE A 236 -5.13 -4.72 19.25
#